data_3a0b787d5c80f8e8a342a510b50d7025
#
_entry.id   3a0b787d5c80f8e8a342a510b50d7025
#
_cell.length_a   1.000
_cell.length_b   1.000
_cell.length_c   1.000
_cell.angle_alpha   90.00
_cell.angle_beta   90.00
_cell.angle_gamma   90.00
#
_symmetry.space_group_name_H-M   'P 1'
#
loop_
_entity.id
_entity.type
_entity.pdbx_description
1 polymer ?
#
loop_
_entity_poly.entity_id
_entity_poly.type
_entity_poly.pdbx_seq_one_letter_code
_entity_poly.pdbx_strand_id
1 'polypeptide(L)'
;MNFDEASEDDILGILRDPKNSYLITEYIESHPQFKEIYSGAVNTIRMIVFKKDGQRAQIGNTYMRFGSSQTGAVDNMGAGGMFAEVDLETGRYENAKIILKNSIKECPYHPDSGVKIEGYIPHWGEVKAKIVEIANNVPQLEYFGFDVAITEQGIKLPEINRFPDYPKIEKLSPVTMQYLLKKLRIKKKKYGYDKKPCRKLVGLPKR
;
A
#
# COMPACT_ATOMS: atom_id res chain seq x y z
N MET A 1 -19.16 6.07 -9.29
CA MET A 1 -19.99 6.91 -10.20
C MET A 1 -19.07 8.00 -10.71
N ASN A 2 -19.06 8.24 -12.00
CA ASN A 2 -18.39 9.40 -12.57
C ASN A 2 -19.33 10.60 -12.45
N PHE A 3 -18.97 11.61 -11.66
CA PHE A 3 -19.83 12.77 -11.42
C PHE A 3 -19.96 13.69 -12.64
N ASP A 4 -19.04 13.58 -13.61
CA ASP A 4 -19.13 14.37 -14.86
C ASP A 4 -20.31 13.94 -15.76
N GLU A 5 -20.83 12.72 -15.54
CA GLU A 5 -21.95 12.13 -16.28
C GLU A 5 -23.23 12.01 -15.44
N ALA A 6 -23.15 12.31 -14.14
CA ALA A 6 -24.28 12.17 -13.22
C ALA A 6 -25.11 13.47 -13.18
N SER A 7 -26.43 13.35 -13.17
CA SER A 7 -27.31 14.49 -12.94
C SER A 7 -27.21 14.96 -11.46
N GLU A 8 -27.56 16.22 -11.23
CA GLU A 8 -27.63 16.78 -9.87
C GLU A 8 -28.57 15.95 -8.98
N ASP A 9 -29.67 15.47 -9.52
CA ASP A 9 -30.65 14.65 -8.79
C ASP A 9 -30.07 13.28 -8.40
N ASP A 10 -29.26 12.66 -9.25
CA ASP A 10 -28.57 11.40 -8.93
C ASP A 10 -27.59 11.60 -7.76
N ILE A 11 -26.81 12.68 -7.80
CA ILE A 11 -25.86 13.04 -6.75
C ILE A 11 -26.60 13.31 -5.44
N LEU A 12 -27.65 14.11 -5.47
CA LEU A 12 -28.47 14.42 -4.30
C LEU A 12 -29.18 13.18 -3.75
N GLY A 13 -29.62 12.28 -4.62
CA GLY A 13 -30.22 11.00 -4.23
C GLY A 13 -29.25 10.13 -3.42
N ILE A 14 -27.98 10.05 -3.86
CA ILE A 14 -26.93 9.34 -3.14
C ILE A 14 -26.62 10.00 -1.80
N LEU A 15 -26.42 11.32 -1.77
CA LEU A 15 -26.05 12.07 -0.56
C LEU A 15 -27.16 12.08 0.49
N ARG A 16 -28.42 11.94 0.10
CA ARG A 16 -29.58 11.88 1.01
C ARG A 16 -29.85 10.50 1.60
N ASP A 17 -29.14 9.44 1.16
CA ASP A 17 -29.33 8.11 1.73
C ASP A 17 -28.86 8.07 3.20
N PRO A 18 -29.77 7.94 4.18
CA PRO A 18 -29.43 7.99 5.59
C PRO A 18 -28.66 6.76 6.08
N LYS A 19 -28.55 5.72 5.26
CA LYS A 19 -27.83 4.48 5.59
C LYS A 19 -26.33 4.57 5.37
N ASN A 20 -25.89 5.58 4.63
CA ASN A 20 -24.49 5.74 4.25
C ASN A 20 -23.95 7.09 4.68
N SER A 21 -22.67 7.11 4.98
CA SER A 21 -21.90 8.34 5.17
C SER A 21 -20.92 8.47 4.01
N TYR A 22 -20.83 9.65 3.41
CA TYR A 22 -20.00 9.89 2.24
C TYR A 22 -18.91 10.89 2.57
N LEU A 23 -17.73 10.66 1.98
CA LEU A 23 -16.64 11.61 1.93
C LEU A 23 -16.45 12.00 0.46
N ILE A 24 -16.57 13.30 0.18
CA ILE A 24 -16.32 13.84 -1.16
C ILE A 24 -14.89 14.39 -1.15
N THR A 25 -14.08 13.93 -2.08
CA THR A 25 -12.70 14.37 -2.25
C THR A 25 -12.43 14.78 -3.69
N GLU A 26 -11.32 15.48 -3.89
CA GLU A 26 -10.79 15.70 -5.23
C GLU A 26 -10.55 14.35 -5.93
N TYR A 27 -10.87 14.27 -7.22
CA TYR A 27 -10.55 13.11 -8.02
C TYR A 27 -9.02 13.01 -8.21
N ILE A 28 -8.49 11.82 -7.96
CA ILE A 28 -7.06 11.54 -8.13
C ILE A 28 -6.86 10.86 -9.48
N GLU A 29 -6.19 11.54 -10.39
CA GLU A 29 -5.78 10.99 -11.66
C GLU A 29 -4.39 10.35 -11.53
N SER A 30 -4.31 9.02 -11.70
CA SER A 30 -3.05 8.30 -11.68
C SER A 30 -2.12 8.76 -12.81
N HIS A 31 -0.81 8.76 -12.56
CA HIS A 31 0.19 9.00 -13.58
C HIS A 31 -0.02 8.10 -14.81
N PRO A 32 0.16 8.60 -16.05
CA PRO A 32 -0.09 7.84 -17.29
C PRO A 32 0.55 6.45 -17.33
N GLN A 33 1.77 6.32 -16.83
CA GLN A 33 2.49 5.04 -16.74
C GLN A 33 1.70 3.96 -15.97
N PHE A 34 0.98 4.32 -14.92
CA PHE A 34 0.19 3.37 -14.14
C PHE A 34 -1.20 3.15 -14.74
N LYS A 35 -1.74 4.16 -15.41
CA LYS A 35 -2.99 4.04 -16.19
C LYS A 35 -2.82 3.08 -17.38
N GLU A 36 -1.63 3.02 -17.99
CA GLU A 36 -1.32 2.05 -19.03
C GLU A 36 -1.43 0.61 -18.54
N ILE A 37 -1.02 0.35 -17.29
CA ILE A 37 -1.17 -0.98 -16.67
C ILE A 37 -2.64 -1.22 -16.31
N TYR A 38 -3.28 -0.28 -15.59
CA TYR A 38 -4.70 -0.35 -15.27
C TYR A 38 -5.29 1.03 -14.99
N SER A 39 -6.27 1.44 -15.79
CA SER A 39 -6.92 2.76 -15.70
C SER A 39 -8.20 2.78 -14.87
N GLY A 40 -8.74 1.61 -14.50
CA GLY A 40 -10.01 1.49 -13.77
C GLY A 40 -9.93 1.81 -12.28
N ALA A 41 -8.74 2.03 -11.73
CA ALA A 41 -8.54 2.39 -10.32
C ALA A 41 -7.41 3.39 -10.15
N VAL A 42 -7.39 4.08 -9.01
CA VAL A 42 -6.21 4.80 -8.56
C VAL A 42 -5.20 3.78 -8.02
N ASN A 43 -4.15 3.53 -8.82
CA ASN A 43 -3.07 2.62 -8.43
C ASN A 43 -2.15 3.33 -7.44
N THR A 44 -1.92 2.73 -6.28
CA THR A 44 -1.19 3.38 -5.19
C THR A 44 0.07 2.62 -4.78
N ILE A 45 0.99 3.33 -4.17
CA ILE A 45 2.16 2.77 -3.51
C ILE A 45 1.84 2.64 -2.02
N ARG A 46 1.86 1.43 -1.46
CA ARG A 46 1.86 1.24 -0.02
C ARG A 46 3.27 1.42 0.50
N MET A 47 3.51 2.49 1.24
CA MET A 47 4.80 2.78 1.87
C MET A 47 4.70 2.58 3.38
N ILE A 48 5.39 1.58 3.92
CA ILE A 48 5.39 1.30 5.35
C ILE A 48 6.48 2.12 6.02
N VAL A 49 6.11 2.85 7.04
CA VAL A 49 7.00 3.78 7.73
C VAL A 49 7.14 3.40 9.20
N PHE A 50 8.36 3.50 9.68
CA PHE A 50 8.73 3.31 11.08
C PHE A 50 9.30 4.61 11.63
N LYS A 51 8.80 5.02 12.77
CA LYS A 51 9.34 6.15 13.52
C LYS A 51 9.45 5.77 15.00
N LYS A 52 10.61 5.93 15.55
CA LYS A 52 10.84 5.81 16.98
C LYS A 52 10.87 7.21 17.59
N ASP A 53 10.38 7.36 18.81
CA ASP A 53 10.42 8.63 19.52
C ASP A 53 11.80 9.30 19.45
N GLY A 54 11.81 10.56 19.03
CA GLY A 54 13.02 11.37 18.85
C GLY A 54 13.90 10.98 17.65
N GLN A 55 13.46 10.03 16.82
CA GLN A 55 14.20 9.62 15.61
C GLN A 55 13.45 10.03 14.34
N ARG A 56 14.23 10.27 13.28
CA ARG A 56 13.69 10.50 11.94
C ARG A 56 12.94 9.25 11.44
N ALA A 57 11.82 9.46 10.78
CA ALA A 57 11.06 8.40 10.13
C ALA A 57 11.91 7.67 9.07
N GLN A 58 11.71 6.36 8.97
CA GLN A 58 12.39 5.49 8.03
C GLN A 58 11.35 4.70 7.22
N ILE A 59 11.55 4.63 5.92
CA ILE A 59 10.71 3.83 5.04
C ILE A 59 11.18 2.37 5.13
N GLY A 60 10.25 1.49 5.37
CA GLY A 60 10.46 0.04 5.36
C GLY A 60 10.05 -0.59 4.03
N ASN A 61 9.36 -1.74 4.09
CA ASN A 61 8.88 -2.37 2.88
C ASN A 61 7.88 -1.49 2.12
N THR A 62 8.03 -1.48 0.82
CA THR A 62 7.19 -0.69 -0.09
C THR A 62 6.76 -1.57 -1.25
N TYR A 63 5.54 -1.41 -1.70
CA TYR A 63 5.02 -2.13 -2.85
C TYR A 63 4.01 -1.31 -3.62
N MET A 64 4.09 -1.41 -4.93
CA MET A 64 3.11 -0.84 -5.85
C MET A 64 1.87 -1.74 -5.87
N ARG A 65 0.68 -1.15 -5.89
CA ARG A 65 -0.59 -1.88 -5.97
C ARG A 65 -1.32 -1.50 -7.25
N PHE A 66 -1.97 -2.49 -7.84
CA PHE A 66 -2.77 -2.32 -9.05
C PHE A 66 -4.15 -2.91 -8.82
N GLY A 67 -5.17 -2.16 -9.21
CA GLY A 67 -6.54 -2.66 -9.25
C GLY A 67 -6.74 -3.68 -10.36
N SER A 68 -7.95 -4.18 -10.50
CA SER A 68 -8.40 -5.05 -11.58
C SER A 68 -9.91 -4.89 -11.79
N SER A 69 -10.45 -5.48 -12.83
CA SER A 69 -11.91 -5.56 -13.03
C SER A 69 -12.65 -6.16 -11.83
N GLN A 70 -11.98 -7.03 -11.05
CA GLN A 70 -12.56 -7.61 -9.83
C GLN A 70 -12.60 -6.63 -8.66
N THR A 71 -11.64 -5.70 -8.59
CA THR A 71 -11.58 -4.71 -7.49
C THR A 71 -12.39 -3.44 -7.77
N GLY A 72 -12.80 -3.22 -9.02
CA GLY A 72 -13.44 -1.98 -9.44
C GLY A 72 -12.53 -0.77 -9.33
N ALA A 73 -13.00 0.31 -8.72
CA ALA A 73 -12.28 1.59 -8.64
C ALA A 73 -11.15 1.64 -7.59
N VAL A 74 -10.88 0.53 -6.88
CA VAL A 74 -9.86 0.46 -5.84
C VAL A 74 -8.78 -0.57 -6.16
N ASP A 75 -7.59 -0.41 -5.60
CA ASP A 75 -6.45 -1.32 -5.78
C ASP A 75 -6.30 -2.35 -4.65
N ASN A 76 -7.42 -2.80 -4.09
CA ASN A 76 -7.42 -3.69 -2.93
C ASN A 76 -6.90 -5.09 -3.26
N MET A 77 -5.72 -5.43 -2.73
CA MET A 77 -5.08 -6.73 -2.90
C MET A 77 -5.93 -7.91 -2.39
N GLY A 78 -6.71 -7.69 -1.33
CA GLY A 78 -7.59 -8.71 -0.75
C GLY A 78 -8.80 -9.04 -1.62
N ALA A 79 -9.15 -8.15 -2.55
CA ALA A 79 -10.29 -8.27 -3.45
C ALA A 79 -9.91 -8.68 -4.89
N GLY A 80 -8.66 -9.06 -5.13
CA GLY A 80 -8.17 -9.47 -6.45
C GLY A 80 -7.25 -8.46 -7.14
N GLY A 81 -6.78 -7.45 -6.41
CA GLY A 81 -5.71 -6.56 -6.87
C GLY A 81 -4.34 -7.23 -6.83
N MET A 82 -3.42 -6.70 -7.60
CA MET A 82 -2.04 -7.14 -7.66
C MET A 82 -1.12 -6.23 -6.85
N PHE A 83 0.03 -6.75 -6.48
CA PHE A 83 1.11 -5.94 -5.92
C PHE A 83 2.46 -6.34 -6.51
N ALA A 84 3.34 -5.36 -6.65
CA ALA A 84 4.73 -5.54 -7.08
C ALA A 84 5.67 -4.96 -6.01
N GLU A 85 6.73 -5.67 -5.69
CA GLU A 85 7.74 -5.21 -4.74
C GLU A 85 8.48 -4.01 -5.32
N VAL A 86 8.77 -3.01 -4.48
CA VAL A 86 9.50 -1.80 -4.88
C VAL A 86 10.88 -1.85 -4.24
N ASP A 87 11.92 -1.74 -5.06
CA ASP A 87 13.28 -1.51 -4.59
C ASP A 87 13.40 -0.09 -4.01
N LEU A 88 13.80 0.01 -2.76
CA LEU A 88 13.83 1.29 -2.04
C LEU A 88 14.92 2.25 -2.53
N GLU A 89 15.97 1.76 -3.18
CA GLU A 89 17.03 2.62 -3.68
C GLU A 89 16.66 3.21 -5.03
N THR A 90 16.21 2.38 -5.94
CA THR A 90 15.98 2.73 -7.33
C THR A 90 14.53 3.14 -7.66
N GLY A 91 13.56 2.70 -6.86
CA GLY A 91 12.14 2.84 -7.17
C GLY A 91 11.63 1.86 -8.23
N ARG A 92 12.44 0.86 -8.60
CA ARG A 92 12.03 -0.19 -9.52
C ARG A 92 10.97 -1.06 -8.87
N TYR A 93 9.86 -1.29 -9.58
CA TYR A 93 8.84 -2.26 -9.18
C TYR A 93 8.79 -3.41 -10.17
N GLU A 94 8.72 -4.61 -9.64
CA GLU A 94 8.71 -5.85 -10.41
C GLU A 94 8.19 -7.03 -9.57
N ASN A 95 8.22 -8.24 -10.13
CA ASN A 95 7.81 -9.47 -9.47
C ASN A 95 6.37 -9.40 -8.94
N ALA A 96 5.48 -8.92 -9.80
CA ALA A 96 4.09 -8.74 -9.43
C ALA A 96 3.41 -10.06 -9.06
N LYS A 97 2.58 -9.98 -8.03
CA LYS A 97 1.87 -11.12 -7.45
C LYS A 97 0.41 -10.77 -7.21
N ILE A 98 -0.44 -11.78 -7.18
CA ILE A 98 -1.85 -11.70 -6.82
C ILE A 98 -2.15 -12.57 -5.61
N ILE A 99 -3.01 -12.09 -4.72
CA ILE A 99 -3.48 -12.85 -3.56
C ILE A 99 -4.80 -13.54 -3.91
N LEU A 100 -4.80 -14.86 -3.92
CA LEU A 100 -5.98 -15.67 -4.18
C LEU A 100 -6.34 -16.45 -2.93
N LYS A 101 -7.46 -16.14 -2.29
CA LYS A 101 -7.97 -16.79 -1.05
C LYS A 101 -6.88 -17.23 -0.04
N ASN A 102 -6.15 -18.29 -0.34
CA ASN A 102 -5.15 -18.90 0.55
C ASN A 102 -3.75 -19.02 -0.07
N SER A 103 -3.53 -18.46 -1.25
CA SER A 103 -2.25 -18.55 -1.96
C SER A 103 -1.84 -17.21 -2.57
N ILE A 104 -0.55 -17.02 -2.72
CA ILE A 104 0.02 -15.95 -3.52
C ILE A 104 0.58 -16.58 -4.78
N LYS A 105 0.24 -16.03 -5.92
CA LYS A 105 0.75 -16.46 -7.22
C LYS A 105 1.48 -15.33 -7.92
N GLU A 106 2.49 -15.67 -8.68
CA GLU A 106 3.11 -14.74 -9.59
C GLU A 106 2.10 -14.27 -10.64
N CYS A 107 2.12 -12.99 -10.93
CA CYS A 107 1.22 -12.34 -11.88
C CYS A 107 2.00 -11.23 -12.63
N PRO A 108 2.99 -11.61 -13.47
CA PRO A 108 3.87 -10.63 -14.10
C PRO A 108 3.17 -9.76 -15.15
N TYR A 109 2.01 -10.17 -15.63
CA TYR A 109 1.18 -9.41 -16.56
C TYR A 109 -0.16 -9.12 -15.94
N HIS A 110 -0.67 -7.90 -16.17
CA HIS A 110 -1.97 -7.51 -15.67
C HIS A 110 -3.09 -8.31 -16.36
N PRO A 111 -4.02 -8.93 -15.60
CA PRO A 111 -5.01 -9.86 -16.19
C PRO A 111 -5.97 -9.21 -17.16
N ASP A 112 -6.31 -7.92 -16.98
CA ASP A 112 -7.28 -7.24 -17.83
C ASP A 112 -6.60 -6.56 -19.04
N SER A 113 -5.44 -5.92 -18.84
CA SER A 113 -4.75 -5.18 -19.93
C SER A 113 -3.69 -5.99 -20.67
N GLY A 114 -3.18 -7.07 -20.06
CA GLY A 114 -2.06 -7.83 -20.60
C GLY A 114 -0.70 -7.11 -20.52
N VAL A 115 -0.66 -5.92 -19.95
CA VAL A 115 0.57 -5.13 -19.78
C VAL A 115 1.44 -5.75 -18.70
N LYS A 116 2.76 -5.78 -18.92
CA LYS A 116 3.72 -6.27 -17.93
C LYS A 116 3.80 -5.31 -16.74
N ILE A 117 3.73 -5.86 -15.54
CA ILE A 117 3.78 -5.08 -14.29
C ILE A 117 5.24 -4.96 -13.86
N GLU A 118 5.95 -4.03 -14.46
CA GLU A 118 7.32 -3.63 -14.08
C GLU A 118 7.61 -2.20 -14.52
N GLY A 119 8.55 -1.55 -13.88
CA GLY A 119 8.96 -0.19 -14.24
C GLY A 119 9.65 0.54 -13.11
N TYR A 120 9.69 1.85 -13.21
CA TYR A 120 10.25 2.73 -12.20
C TYR A 120 9.20 3.75 -11.76
N ILE A 121 9.14 4.01 -10.46
CA ILE A 121 8.27 5.05 -9.90
C ILE A 121 8.83 6.43 -10.30
N PRO A 122 8.05 7.29 -10.96
CA PRO A 122 8.49 8.63 -11.31
C PRO A 122 8.91 9.42 -10.06
N HIS A 123 9.97 10.20 -10.18
CA HIS A 123 10.48 11.09 -9.12
C HIS A 123 10.70 10.40 -7.76
N TRP A 124 11.12 9.13 -7.76
CA TRP A 124 11.20 8.29 -6.57
C TRP A 124 11.95 8.93 -5.40
N GLY A 125 13.03 9.64 -5.66
CA GLY A 125 13.79 10.35 -4.62
C GLY A 125 12.96 11.40 -3.89
N GLU A 126 12.19 12.18 -4.64
CA GLU A 126 11.32 13.24 -4.12
C GLU A 126 10.13 12.63 -3.35
N VAL A 127 9.54 11.56 -3.89
CA VAL A 127 8.48 10.80 -3.22
C VAL A 127 8.93 10.33 -1.85
N LYS A 128 10.10 9.69 -1.75
CA LYS A 128 10.66 9.25 -0.46
C LYS A 128 10.90 10.41 0.50
N ALA A 129 11.49 11.49 0.02
CA ALA A 129 11.78 12.67 0.84
C ALA A 129 10.50 13.27 1.43
N LYS A 130 9.46 13.41 0.59
CA LYS A 130 8.17 13.96 0.99
C LYS A 130 7.44 13.08 2.00
N ILE A 131 7.45 11.76 1.80
CA ILE A 131 6.85 10.81 2.75
C ILE A 131 7.56 10.85 4.11
N VAL A 132 8.90 10.92 4.13
CA VAL A 132 9.65 11.05 5.38
C VAL A 132 9.35 12.38 6.07
N GLU A 133 9.24 13.48 5.33
CA GLU A 133 8.87 14.80 5.86
C GLU A 133 7.50 14.74 6.54
N ILE A 134 6.48 14.24 5.83
CA ILE A 134 5.12 14.11 6.37
C ILE A 134 5.10 13.19 7.59
N ALA A 135 5.78 12.05 7.52
CA ALA A 135 5.85 11.08 8.61
C ALA A 135 6.46 11.68 9.88
N ASN A 136 7.46 12.57 9.77
CA ASN A 136 8.05 13.24 10.91
C ASN A 136 7.06 14.18 11.63
N ASN A 137 6.06 14.68 10.89
CA ASN A 137 5.01 15.55 11.42
C ASN A 137 3.79 14.79 11.98
N VAL A 138 3.81 13.45 11.99
CA VAL A 138 2.77 12.60 12.61
C VAL A 138 3.34 12.02 13.93
N PRO A 139 3.26 12.74 15.06
CA PRO A 139 4.04 12.42 16.25
C PRO A 139 3.59 11.13 16.97
N GLN A 140 2.32 10.76 16.87
CA GLN A 140 1.73 9.66 17.67
C GLN A 140 1.91 8.27 17.05
N LEU A 141 2.40 8.16 15.81
CA LEU A 141 2.51 6.90 15.12
C LEU A 141 3.97 6.45 15.03
N GLU A 142 4.25 5.26 15.58
CA GLU A 142 5.56 4.59 15.44
C GLU A 142 5.64 3.67 14.23
N TYR A 143 4.50 3.13 13.80
CA TYR A 143 4.35 2.16 12.72
C TYR A 143 3.05 2.43 11.98
N PHE A 144 3.15 2.78 10.73
CA PHE A 144 2.01 3.14 9.91
C PHE A 144 2.33 3.00 8.41
N GLY A 145 1.33 3.06 7.58
CA GLY A 145 1.48 2.99 6.13
C GLY A 145 0.80 4.15 5.45
N PHE A 146 1.45 4.67 4.43
CA PHE A 146 0.84 5.60 3.49
C PHE A 146 0.39 4.86 2.24
N ASP A 147 -0.78 5.21 1.75
CA ASP A 147 -1.18 4.94 0.39
C ASP A 147 -0.88 6.20 -0.43
N VAL A 148 0.03 6.07 -1.39
CA VAL A 148 0.57 7.19 -2.16
C VAL A 148 0.18 7.01 -3.61
N ALA A 149 -0.63 7.91 -4.14
CA ALA A 149 -0.91 8.00 -5.55
C ALA A 149 0.10 8.95 -6.22
N ILE A 150 0.69 8.52 -7.32
CA ILE A 150 1.54 9.36 -8.15
C ILE A 150 0.69 9.95 -9.26
N THR A 151 0.77 11.26 -9.43
CA THR A 151 0.12 12.04 -10.48
C THR A 151 1.18 12.78 -11.31
N GLU A 152 0.79 13.39 -12.41
CA GLU A 152 1.72 14.25 -13.16
C GLU A 152 2.14 15.49 -12.38
N GLN A 153 1.33 15.95 -11.42
CA GLN A 153 1.59 17.13 -10.60
C GLN A 153 2.32 16.81 -9.28
N GLY A 154 2.66 15.53 -9.04
CA GLY A 154 3.32 15.08 -7.81
C GLY A 154 2.58 13.95 -7.11
N ILE A 155 2.57 13.97 -5.77
CA ILE A 155 1.93 12.91 -4.97
C ILE A 155 0.62 13.38 -4.34
N LYS A 156 -0.33 12.46 -4.22
CA LYS A 156 -1.52 12.58 -3.39
C LYS A 156 -1.53 11.47 -2.34
N LEU A 157 -2.07 11.74 -1.17
CA LEU A 157 -2.17 10.78 -0.06
C LEU A 157 -3.63 10.45 0.23
N PRO A 158 -4.20 9.44 -0.43
CA PRO A 158 -5.58 9.02 -0.16
C PRO A 158 -5.80 8.55 1.26
N GLU A 159 -4.81 7.85 1.86
CA GLU A 159 -5.00 7.21 3.15
C GLU A 159 -3.70 7.09 3.95
N ILE A 160 -3.85 7.18 5.28
CA ILE A 160 -2.82 6.82 6.28
C ILE A 160 -3.35 5.65 7.11
N ASN A 161 -2.68 4.51 7.03
CA ASN A 161 -3.06 3.29 7.73
C ASN A 161 -2.29 3.13 9.03
N ARG A 162 -3.00 3.08 10.16
CA ARG A 162 -2.41 2.92 11.50
C ARG A 162 -1.76 1.54 11.71
N PHE A 163 -2.31 0.49 11.11
CA PHE A 163 -1.81 -0.87 11.17
C PHE A 163 -1.79 -1.46 9.76
N PRO A 164 -0.83 -1.05 8.91
CA PRO A 164 -0.78 -1.53 7.54
C PRO A 164 -0.53 -3.03 7.51
N ASP A 165 -1.32 -3.72 6.69
CA ASP A 165 -1.09 -5.12 6.40
C ASP A 165 0.17 -5.29 5.56
N TYR A 166 0.90 -6.37 5.85
CA TYR A 166 1.95 -6.84 4.97
C TYR A 166 1.37 -7.90 4.02
N PRO A 167 1.53 -7.76 2.73
CA PRO A 167 1.49 -8.94 1.89
C PRO A 167 2.55 -9.92 2.42
N LYS A 168 2.34 -11.21 2.26
CA LYS A 168 3.36 -12.21 2.61
C LYS A 168 4.56 -12.02 1.67
N ILE A 169 5.45 -11.11 2.03
CA ILE A 169 6.67 -10.81 1.30
C ILE A 169 7.77 -11.76 1.73
N GLU A 170 8.55 -12.21 0.78
CA GLU A 170 9.65 -13.14 1.03
C GLU A 170 10.81 -12.47 1.74
N LYS A 171 11.01 -11.17 1.48
CA LYS A 171 12.10 -10.39 2.08
C LYS A 171 11.55 -9.18 2.83
N LEU A 172 11.84 -9.13 4.12
CA LEU A 172 11.62 -7.92 4.92
C LEU A 172 12.83 -7.00 4.78
N SER A 173 12.58 -5.71 4.62
CA SER A 173 13.66 -4.71 4.67
C SER A 173 14.36 -4.76 6.03
N PRO A 174 15.64 -4.38 6.12
CA PRO A 174 16.37 -4.34 7.40
C PRO A 174 15.63 -3.52 8.47
N VAL A 175 15.04 -2.40 8.10
CA VAL A 175 14.26 -1.52 8.99
C VAL A 175 13.05 -2.25 9.55
N THR A 176 12.26 -2.88 8.68
CA THR A 176 11.09 -3.68 9.06
C THR A 176 11.49 -4.83 9.98
N MET A 177 12.54 -5.56 9.63
CA MET A 177 13.04 -6.68 10.43
C MET A 177 13.46 -6.23 11.82
N GLN A 178 14.23 -5.16 11.93
CA GLN A 178 14.67 -4.60 13.22
C GLN A 178 13.47 -4.20 14.10
N TYR A 179 12.49 -3.53 13.51
CA TYR A 179 11.29 -3.13 14.24
C TYR A 179 10.52 -4.33 14.77
N LEU A 180 10.25 -5.32 13.93
CA LEU A 180 9.52 -6.53 14.34
C LEU A 180 10.27 -7.33 15.41
N LEU A 181 11.58 -7.51 15.27
CA LEU A 181 12.41 -8.19 16.29
C LEU A 181 12.37 -7.45 17.62
N LYS A 182 12.43 -6.12 17.59
CA LYS A 182 12.32 -5.30 18.82
C LYS A 182 10.96 -5.49 19.49
N LYS A 183 9.85 -5.43 18.74
CA LYS A 183 8.50 -5.63 19.29
C LYS A 183 8.31 -7.05 19.83
N LEU A 184 8.84 -8.07 19.19
CA LEU A 184 8.83 -9.45 19.69
C LEU A 184 9.61 -9.59 21.01
N ARG A 185 10.78 -8.96 21.12
CA ARG A 185 11.59 -8.97 22.37
C ARG A 185 10.85 -8.29 23.52
N ILE A 186 10.20 -7.17 23.27
CA ILE A 186 9.39 -6.45 24.25
C ILE A 186 8.21 -7.33 24.72
N LYS A 187 7.48 -7.95 23.80
CA LYS A 187 6.37 -8.86 24.13
C LYS A 187 6.86 -10.04 24.97
N LYS A 188 7.98 -10.68 24.60
CA LYS A 188 8.56 -11.79 25.37
C LYS A 188 8.88 -11.36 26.79
N LYS A 189 9.51 -10.18 26.96
CA LYS A 189 9.87 -9.64 28.30
C LYS A 189 8.64 -9.29 29.14
N LYS A 190 7.59 -8.72 28.53
CA LYS A 190 6.40 -8.23 29.26
C LYS A 190 5.39 -9.34 29.59
N TYR A 191 5.24 -10.34 28.72
CA TYR A 191 4.16 -11.34 28.83
C TYR A 191 4.65 -12.77 29.01
N GLY A 192 5.96 -13.00 29.23
CA GLY A 192 6.49 -14.32 29.51
C GLY A 192 6.17 -15.36 28.41
N TYR A 193 6.17 -14.94 27.17
CA TYR A 193 5.80 -15.82 26.04
C TYR A 193 6.68 -17.08 26.03
N ASP A 194 6.07 -18.18 26.44
CA ASP A 194 6.71 -19.47 26.43
C ASP A 194 6.89 -19.98 24.98
N LYS A 195 8.06 -20.35 24.70
CA LYS A 195 8.72 -21.20 23.70
C LYS A 195 7.99 -21.69 22.42
N LYS A 196 6.81 -21.25 22.05
CA LYS A 196 6.27 -21.56 20.72
C LYS A 196 6.82 -20.54 19.72
N PRO A 197 7.65 -20.96 18.75
CA PRO A 197 8.14 -20.04 17.73
C PRO A 197 6.95 -19.44 17.01
N CYS A 198 6.99 -18.14 16.81
CA CYS A 198 5.94 -17.39 16.11
C CYS A 198 5.98 -17.73 14.61
N ARG A 199 5.60 -18.98 14.27
CA ARG A 199 5.52 -19.48 12.89
C ARG A 199 4.49 -18.76 12.03
N LYS A 200 3.61 -17.96 12.66
CA LYS A 200 2.59 -17.20 11.96
C LYS A 200 3.03 -15.82 11.52
N LEU A 201 4.12 -15.25 12.08
CA LEU A 201 4.56 -13.88 11.78
C LEU A 201 5.72 -13.81 10.77
N VAL A 202 6.38 -14.90 10.53
CA VAL A 202 7.45 -14.99 9.55
C VAL A 202 7.14 -16.22 8.72
N GLY A 203 6.77 -16.06 7.48
CA GLY A 203 6.49 -17.15 6.56
C GLY A 203 7.68 -18.10 6.32
N LEU A 204 8.24 -18.62 7.41
CA LEU A 204 9.32 -19.60 7.35
C LEU A 204 8.72 -20.96 6.95
N PRO A 205 9.32 -21.64 5.99
CA PRO A 205 8.88 -22.96 5.59
C PRO A 205 8.91 -23.91 6.79
N LYS A 206 7.91 -24.77 6.88
CA LYS A 206 7.93 -25.90 7.80
C LYS A 206 9.14 -26.77 7.41
N ARG A 207 10.08 -26.94 8.31
CA ARG A 207 10.99 -28.09 8.24
C ARG A 207 10.27 -29.35 8.68
#